data_80e0c6dd4e1d42c182be9d097aabd74a
#
_entry.id   80e0c6dd4e1d42c182be9d097aabd74a
#
_cell.length_a   1.000
_cell.length_b   1.000
_cell.length_c   1.000
_cell.angle_alpha   90.00
_cell.angle_beta   90.00
_cell.angle_gamma   90.00
#
_symmetry.space_group_name_H-M   'P 1'
#
loop_
_entity.id
_entity.type
_entity.pdbx_description
1 polymer ?
#
loop_
_entity_poly.entity_id
_entity_poly.type
_entity_poly.pdbx_seq_one_letter_code
_entity_poly.pdbx_strand_id
1 'polypeptide(L)'
;MPRPLLSEALRGHGALLRDRDGERFVDELKPRDVVSRAMTRTMLDQNMDHLWLDATVLEDFALRFPTIADDLTQEGLDPAKDWLPVAPAAHHQCGGILTDLDGATSLPGLWAAGETTCSGVHGANRLASNSLLEGMVFGPRAVEAIDDGVSGPVASGAMRAVLGADVDRPTPVP
;
A
#
# COMPACT_ATOMS: atom_id res chain seq x y z
N MET A 1 19.87 -11.36 3.23
CA MET A 1 19.87 -10.26 2.27
C MET A 1 18.53 -9.56 2.33
N PRO A 2 18.45 -8.23 2.25
CA PRO A 2 17.16 -7.56 2.09
C PRO A 2 16.55 -7.97 0.75
N ARG A 3 15.28 -8.32 0.76
CA ARG A 3 14.54 -8.65 -0.47
C ARG A 3 14.01 -7.36 -1.06
N PRO A 4 14.33 -6.99 -2.31
CA PRO A 4 13.80 -5.79 -2.93
C PRO A 4 12.27 -5.86 -3.07
N LEU A 5 11.61 -4.74 -2.86
CA LEU A 5 10.17 -4.65 -3.07
C LEU A 5 9.87 -4.38 -4.54
N LEU A 6 9.24 -5.33 -5.21
CA LEU A 6 8.76 -5.14 -6.57
C LEU A 6 7.39 -4.42 -6.56
N SER A 7 7.37 -3.22 -7.10
CA SER A 7 6.17 -2.37 -7.14
C SER A 7 5.05 -3.01 -7.97
N GLU A 8 3.79 -2.83 -7.54
CA GLU A 8 2.64 -3.22 -8.35
C GLU A 8 2.54 -2.45 -9.66
N ALA A 9 3.26 -1.33 -9.82
CA ALA A 9 3.36 -0.62 -11.09
C ALA A 9 3.88 -1.51 -12.23
N LEU A 10 4.72 -2.51 -11.93
CA LEU A 10 5.17 -3.50 -12.92
C LEU A 10 3.97 -4.23 -13.54
N ARG A 11 3.03 -4.70 -12.69
CA ARG A 11 1.79 -5.35 -13.15
C ARG A 11 0.88 -4.37 -13.88
N GLY A 12 0.81 -3.13 -13.41
CA GLY A 12 0.10 -2.04 -14.09
C GLY A 12 0.63 -1.72 -15.48
N HIS A 13 1.91 -2.01 -15.75
CA HIS A 13 2.54 -1.86 -17.06
C HIS A 13 2.51 -3.15 -17.90
N GLY A 14 1.93 -4.24 -17.40
CA GLY A 14 1.68 -5.45 -18.13
C GLY A 14 2.51 -6.67 -17.72
N ALA A 15 3.34 -6.59 -16.66
CA ALA A 15 4.01 -7.79 -16.14
C ALA A 15 3.00 -8.81 -15.63
N LEU A 16 3.27 -10.10 -15.89
CA LEU A 16 2.34 -11.20 -15.66
C LEU A 16 2.79 -12.05 -14.46
N LEU A 17 1.83 -12.51 -13.68
CA LEU A 17 2.07 -13.48 -12.61
C LEU A 17 1.93 -14.90 -13.15
N ARG A 18 2.95 -15.73 -12.92
CA ARG A 18 2.99 -17.10 -13.37
C ARG A 18 3.23 -18.06 -12.22
N ASP A 19 2.60 -19.21 -12.30
CA ASP A 19 2.75 -20.31 -11.37
C ASP A 19 3.93 -21.22 -11.75
N ARG A 20 4.02 -22.42 -11.09
CA ARG A 20 5.05 -23.44 -11.38
C ARG A 20 5.07 -23.87 -12.85
N ASP A 21 3.91 -23.99 -13.46
CA ASP A 21 3.74 -24.52 -14.81
C ASP A 21 3.84 -23.42 -15.88
N GLY A 22 4.09 -22.17 -15.45
CA GLY A 22 4.18 -20.99 -16.31
C GLY A 22 2.83 -20.40 -16.67
N GLU A 23 1.75 -20.89 -16.07
CA GLU A 23 0.39 -20.43 -16.36
C GLU A 23 0.01 -19.20 -15.55
N ARG A 24 -0.81 -18.33 -16.12
CA ARG A 24 -1.43 -17.22 -15.41
C ARG A 24 -2.58 -17.73 -14.54
N PHE A 25 -2.61 -17.34 -13.28
CA PHE A 25 -3.60 -17.82 -12.30
C PHE A 25 -4.51 -16.72 -11.73
N VAL A 26 -4.23 -15.46 -12.05
CA VAL A 26 -4.98 -14.31 -11.57
C VAL A 26 -4.93 -13.16 -12.57
N ASP A 27 -5.94 -12.29 -12.55
CA ASP A 27 -5.87 -10.99 -13.22
C ASP A 27 -5.02 -10.04 -12.35
N GLU A 28 -3.87 -9.64 -12.85
CA GLU A 28 -2.86 -8.85 -12.16
C GLU A 28 -3.32 -7.44 -11.79
N LEU A 29 -4.37 -6.93 -12.43
CA LEU A 29 -4.92 -5.60 -12.20
C LEU A 29 -5.98 -5.56 -11.10
N LYS A 30 -6.35 -6.71 -10.54
CA LYS A 30 -7.25 -6.76 -9.37
C LYS A 30 -6.61 -6.10 -8.14
N PRO A 31 -7.43 -5.69 -7.14
CA PRO A 31 -6.94 -5.14 -5.89
C PRO A 31 -5.85 -6.01 -5.26
N ARG A 32 -4.87 -5.39 -4.61
CA ARG A 32 -3.68 -6.06 -4.03
C ARG A 32 -4.03 -7.24 -3.13
N ASP A 33 -5.04 -7.07 -2.28
CA ASP A 33 -5.48 -8.13 -1.38
C ASP A 33 -6.02 -9.35 -2.12
N VAL A 34 -6.70 -9.15 -3.26
CA VAL A 34 -7.19 -10.22 -4.13
C VAL A 34 -6.00 -10.95 -4.76
N VAL A 35 -5.06 -10.21 -5.35
CA VAL A 35 -3.86 -10.78 -5.98
C VAL A 35 -2.99 -11.50 -4.95
N SER A 36 -2.75 -10.89 -3.79
CA SER A 36 -1.95 -11.48 -2.71
C SER A 36 -2.56 -12.80 -2.19
N ARG A 37 -3.89 -12.85 -2.00
CA ARG A 37 -4.58 -14.09 -1.62
C ARG A 37 -4.49 -15.16 -2.71
N ALA A 38 -4.62 -14.78 -3.98
CA ALA A 38 -4.46 -15.72 -5.09
C ALA A 38 -3.04 -16.29 -5.13
N MET A 39 -2.02 -15.42 -5.01
CA MET A 39 -0.62 -15.86 -4.93
C MET A 39 -0.40 -16.84 -3.77
N THR A 40 -0.83 -16.48 -2.56
CA THR A 40 -0.67 -17.35 -1.39
C THR A 40 -1.36 -18.70 -1.61
N ARG A 41 -2.56 -18.70 -2.18
CA ARG A 41 -3.30 -19.92 -2.47
C ARG A 41 -2.54 -20.81 -3.45
N THR A 42 -2.09 -20.26 -4.57
CA THR A 42 -1.32 -20.98 -5.59
C THR A 42 -0.01 -21.54 -5.02
N MET A 43 0.71 -20.76 -4.19
CA MET A 43 1.92 -21.23 -3.51
C MET A 43 1.64 -22.45 -2.61
N LEU A 44 0.55 -22.40 -1.83
CA LEU A 44 0.16 -23.51 -0.96
C LEU A 44 -0.27 -24.74 -1.77
N ASP A 45 -1.13 -24.56 -2.76
CA ASP A 45 -1.67 -25.65 -3.58
C ASP A 45 -0.56 -26.35 -4.39
N GLN A 46 0.47 -25.61 -4.81
CA GLN A 46 1.61 -26.14 -5.57
C GLN A 46 2.85 -26.46 -4.70
N ASN A 47 2.78 -26.27 -3.39
CA ASN A 47 3.88 -26.44 -2.44
C ASN A 47 5.14 -25.69 -2.87
N MET A 48 4.99 -24.37 -3.09
CA MET A 48 6.06 -23.45 -3.49
C MET A 48 6.26 -22.36 -2.43
N ASP A 49 7.47 -21.84 -2.32
CA ASP A 49 7.82 -20.70 -1.47
C ASP A 49 7.81 -19.36 -2.22
N HIS A 50 7.69 -19.38 -3.54
CA HIS A 50 7.57 -18.22 -4.42
C HIS A 50 6.78 -18.57 -5.68
N LEU A 51 6.37 -17.54 -6.41
CA LEU A 51 5.83 -17.59 -7.77
C LEU A 51 6.73 -16.74 -8.67
N TRP A 52 6.33 -16.54 -9.90
CA TRP A 52 7.12 -15.80 -10.86
C TRP A 52 6.41 -14.54 -11.32
N LEU A 53 7.15 -13.44 -11.43
CA LEU A 53 6.72 -12.25 -12.14
C LEU A 53 7.47 -12.22 -13.48
N ASP A 54 6.72 -12.41 -14.55
CA ASP A 54 7.22 -12.31 -15.93
C ASP A 54 7.19 -10.84 -16.35
N ALA A 55 8.33 -10.18 -16.25
CA ALA A 55 8.54 -8.81 -16.70
C ALA A 55 9.17 -8.72 -18.09
N THR A 56 9.47 -9.86 -18.74
CA THR A 56 10.12 -9.92 -20.06
C THR A 56 9.26 -9.31 -21.16
N VAL A 57 7.96 -9.17 -20.91
CA VAL A 57 6.98 -8.54 -21.80
C VAL A 57 7.01 -7.01 -21.76
N LEU A 58 7.77 -6.41 -20.83
CA LEU A 58 7.86 -4.97 -20.66
C LEU A 58 8.98 -4.38 -21.50
N GLU A 59 8.63 -3.45 -22.37
CA GLU A 59 9.62 -2.66 -23.09
C GLU A 59 10.24 -1.59 -22.17
N ASP A 60 11.53 -1.32 -22.36
CA ASP A 60 12.27 -0.25 -21.66
C ASP A 60 12.24 -0.38 -20.13
N PHE A 61 12.27 -1.60 -19.58
CA PHE A 61 12.17 -1.86 -18.14
C PHE A 61 13.12 -0.99 -17.32
N ALA A 62 14.40 -0.95 -17.64
CA ALA A 62 15.39 -0.19 -16.89
C ALA A 62 15.18 1.32 -16.95
N LEU A 63 14.63 1.84 -18.07
CA LEU A 63 14.30 3.25 -18.20
C LEU A 63 13.08 3.63 -17.33
N ARG A 64 12.08 2.75 -17.28
CA ARG A 64 10.83 2.99 -16.53
C ARG A 64 10.97 2.73 -15.03
N PHE A 65 11.79 1.75 -14.66
CA PHE A 65 11.97 1.28 -13.29
C PHE A 65 13.46 1.18 -12.93
N PRO A 66 14.23 2.28 -12.99
CA PRO A 66 15.69 2.24 -12.86
C PRO A 66 16.15 1.65 -11.53
N THR A 67 15.54 2.04 -10.40
CA THR A 67 15.88 1.52 -9.09
C THR A 67 15.66 0.00 -8.99
N ILE A 68 14.52 -0.48 -9.51
CA ILE A 68 14.22 -1.92 -9.49
C ILE A 68 15.20 -2.68 -10.41
N ALA A 69 15.54 -2.11 -11.57
CA ALA A 69 16.51 -2.72 -12.48
C ALA A 69 17.90 -2.85 -11.85
N ASP A 70 18.34 -1.82 -11.13
CA ASP A 70 19.62 -1.83 -10.41
C ASP A 70 19.61 -2.89 -9.29
N ASP A 71 18.54 -2.93 -8.48
CA ASP A 71 18.39 -3.92 -7.41
C ASP A 71 18.42 -5.36 -7.97
N LEU A 72 17.68 -5.63 -9.04
CA LEU A 72 17.66 -6.95 -9.70
C LEU A 72 19.02 -7.32 -10.27
N THR A 73 19.73 -6.38 -10.88
CA THR A 73 21.07 -6.59 -11.41
C THR A 73 22.07 -6.97 -10.31
N GLN A 74 21.96 -6.35 -9.13
CA GLN A 74 22.78 -6.70 -7.97
C GLN A 74 22.50 -8.12 -7.46
N GLU A 75 21.28 -8.62 -7.62
CA GLU A 75 20.90 -10.01 -7.32
C GLU A 75 21.18 -10.99 -8.48
N GLY A 76 21.75 -10.52 -9.59
CA GLY A 76 22.11 -11.33 -10.76
C GLY A 76 20.93 -11.70 -11.67
N LEU A 77 19.82 -10.94 -11.59
CA LEU A 77 18.63 -11.14 -12.41
C LEU A 77 18.53 -10.08 -13.51
N ASP A 78 18.19 -10.51 -14.71
CA ASP A 78 17.91 -9.64 -15.86
C ASP A 78 16.40 -9.64 -16.16
N PRO A 79 15.65 -8.60 -15.81
CA PRO A 79 14.20 -8.56 -15.99
C PRO A 79 13.75 -8.63 -17.46
N ALA A 80 14.67 -8.42 -18.41
CA ALA A 80 14.37 -8.58 -19.83
C ALA A 80 14.46 -10.04 -20.31
N LYS A 81 15.00 -10.94 -19.48
CA LYS A 81 15.24 -12.36 -19.84
C LYS A 81 14.73 -13.34 -18.80
N ASP A 82 14.77 -12.94 -17.53
CA ASP A 82 14.48 -13.83 -16.41
C ASP A 82 13.09 -13.55 -15.84
N TRP A 83 12.39 -14.59 -15.47
CA TRP A 83 11.24 -14.45 -14.59
C TRP A 83 11.72 -14.20 -13.18
N LEU A 84 11.12 -13.22 -12.53
CA LEU A 84 11.53 -12.76 -11.20
C LEU A 84 10.82 -13.57 -10.12
N PRO A 85 11.53 -14.20 -9.15
CA PRO A 85 10.89 -14.90 -8.06
C PRO A 85 10.21 -13.89 -7.12
N VAL A 86 8.91 -14.07 -6.87
CA VAL A 86 8.11 -13.15 -6.07
C VAL A 86 7.23 -13.89 -5.07
N ALA A 87 7.03 -13.26 -3.92
CA ALA A 87 6.04 -13.68 -2.92
C ALA A 87 5.31 -12.44 -2.37
N PRO A 88 4.07 -12.60 -1.87
CA PRO A 88 3.39 -11.50 -1.20
C PRO A 88 4.21 -10.97 -0.02
N ALA A 89 4.27 -9.64 0.12
CA ALA A 89 4.96 -9.00 1.23
C ALA A 89 4.09 -7.92 1.87
N ALA A 90 4.07 -7.88 3.21
CA ALA A 90 3.53 -6.75 3.95
C ALA A 90 4.56 -5.60 3.90
N HIS A 91 4.15 -4.45 3.36
CA HIS A 91 5.01 -3.29 3.19
C HIS A 91 4.35 -1.97 3.62
N HIS A 92 3.13 -2.04 4.12
CA HIS A 92 2.38 -0.91 4.67
C HIS A 92 1.40 -1.42 5.72
N GLN A 93 1.30 -0.72 6.83
CA GLN A 93 0.34 -1.03 7.88
C GLN A 93 -0.84 -0.06 7.80
N CYS A 94 -2.06 -0.60 7.66
CA CYS A 94 -3.28 0.17 7.89
C CYS A 94 -3.63 0.08 9.37
N GLY A 95 -3.89 1.24 10.00
CA GLY A 95 -4.10 1.32 11.45
C GLY A 95 -2.92 2.02 12.13
N GLY A 96 -3.04 2.25 13.43
CA GLY A 96 -2.05 2.98 14.21
C GLY A 96 -2.70 3.86 15.28
N ILE A 97 -2.05 4.96 15.62
CA ILE A 97 -2.59 5.95 16.56
C ILE A 97 -3.85 6.57 15.98
N LEU A 98 -4.97 6.43 16.67
CA LEU A 98 -6.24 6.97 16.21
C LEU A 98 -6.21 8.49 16.26
N THR A 99 -6.53 9.13 15.13
CA THR A 99 -6.57 10.58 15.00
C THR A 99 -7.86 11.04 14.33
N ASP A 100 -8.17 12.31 14.52
CA ASP A 100 -9.09 13.02 13.65
C ASP A 100 -8.41 13.44 12.33
N LEU A 101 -9.09 14.20 11.48
CA LEU A 101 -8.54 14.62 10.19
C LEU A 101 -7.49 15.74 10.30
N ASP A 102 -7.27 16.28 11.46
CA ASP A 102 -6.24 17.29 11.75
C ASP A 102 -5.08 16.71 12.56
N GLY A 103 -5.07 15.39 12.77
CA GLY A 103 -3.99 14.68 13.44
C GLY A 103 -4.06 14.68 14.96
N ALA A 104 -5.10 15.25 15.57
CA ALA A 104 -5.27 15.24 17.00
C ALA A 104 -5.67 13.86 17.52
N THR A 105 -5.01 13.41 18.60
CA THR A 105 -5.33 12.15 19.28
C THR A 105 -6.22 12.38 20.50
N SER A 106 -6.72 11.30 21.09
CA SER A 106 -7.45 11.38 22.37
C SER A 106 -6.57 11.77 23.56
N LEU A 107 -5.25 11.72 23.43
CA LEU A 107 -4.31 12.15 24.47
C LEU A 107 -3.96 13.62 24.24
N PRO A 108 -4.27 14.53 25.19
CA PRO A 108 -3.96 15.94 25.05
C PRO A 108 -2.46 16.17 24.80
N GLY A 109 -2.14 17.01 23.79
CA GLY A 109 -0.76 17.33 23.42
C GLY A 109 -0.06 16.29 22.53
N LEU A 110 -0.72 15.18 22.19
CA LEU A 110 -0.19 14.20 21.25
C LEU A 110 -0.88 14.34 19.89
N TRP A 111 -0.08 14.50 18.86
CA TRP A 111 -0.47 14.62 17.47
C TRP A 111 0.25 13.58 16.62
N ALA A 112 -0.37 13.08 15.57
CA ALA A 112 0.26 12.13 14.69
C ALA A 112 -0.27 12.25 13.26
N ALA A 113 0.60 11.95 12.26
CA ALA A 113 0.25 11.94 10.85
C ALA A 113 1.07 10.88 10.10
N GLY A 114 0.58 10.44 8.93
CA GLY A 114 1.23 9.44 8.07
C GLY A 114 0.99 8.01 8.53
N GLU A 115 1.86 7.08 8.13
CA GLU A 115 1.65 5.62 8.31
C GLU A 115 1.51 5.18 9.78
N THR A 116 2.02 5.98 10.72
CA THR A 116 1.86 5.71 12.16
C THR A 116 0.44 5.92 12.67
N THR A 117 -0.46 6.48 11.85
CA THR A 117 -1.80 6.89 12.25
C THR A 117 -2.91 6.00 11.70
N CYS A 118 -4.03 6.04 12.39
CA CYS A 118 -5.32 5.60 11.91
C CYS A 118 -6.24 6.82 11.71
N SER A 119 -6.04 7.53 10.62
CA SER A 119 -6.91 8.66 10.21
C SER A 119 -8.26 8.20 9.65
N GLY A 120 -8.34 6.92 9.23
CA GLY A 120 -9.50 6.33 8.56
C GLY A 120 -9.48 6.48 7.03
N VAL A 121 -8.53 7.23 6.47
CA VAL A 121 -8.49 7.53 5.01
C VAL A 121 -8.25 6.28 4.16
N HIS A 122 -7.56 5.29 4.69
CA HIS A 122 -7.25 4.05 3.97
C HIS A 122 -8.29 2.94 4.15
N GLY A 123 -9.17 3.07 5.14
CA GLY A 123 -10.07 1.98 5.49
C GLY A 123 -9.29 0.70 5.83
N ALA A 124 -9.76 -0.44 5.33
CA ALA A 124 -9.11 -1.73 5.54
C ALA A 124 -8.05 -2.09 4.47
N ASN A 125 -7.95 -1.32 3.39
CA ASN A 125 -7.05 -1.61 2.27
C ASN A 125 -6.61 -0.33 1.56
N ARG A 126 -5.37 0.10 1.80
CA ARG A 126 -4.83 1.32 1.23
C ARG A 126 -4.72 1.24 -0.31
N LEU A 127 -5.24 2.26 -0.99
CA LEU A 127 -5.00 2.42 -2.43
C LEU A 127 -3.50 2.70 -2.69
N ALA A 128 -2.99 2.19 -3.81
CA ALA A 128 -1.59 2.31 -4.20
C ALA A 128 -1.04 3.74 -4.04
N SER A 129 0.14 3.86 -3.44
CA SER A 129 0.90 5.09 -3.22
C SER A 129 0.23 6.18 -2.38
N ASN A 130 -1.00 5.97 -1.88
CA ASN A 130 -1.72 6.97 -1.08
C ASN A 130 -1.08 7.25 0.28
N SER A 131 -0.16 6.41 0.78
CA SER A 131 0.57 6.70 2.02
C SER A 131 1.45 7.95 1.91
N LEU A 132 2.04 8.20 0.74
CA LEU A 132 2.82 9.42 0.51
C LEU A 132 1.92 10.65 0.53
N LEU A 133 0.77 10.58 -0.13
CA LEU A 133 -0.23 11.66 -0.14
C LEU A 133 -0.80 11.90 1.25
N GLU A 134 -1.05 10.84 2.02
CA GLU A 134 -1.49 10.96 3.42
C GLU A 134 -0.49 11.79 4.24
N GLY A 135 0.80 11.43 4.21
CA GLY A 135 1.82 12.18 4.95
C GLY A 135 1.93 13.64 4.51
N MET A 136 1.83 13.90 3.21
CA MET A 136 1.91 15.25 2.63
C MET A 136 0.68 16.11 2.98
N VAL A 137 -0.48 15.53 3.17
CA VAL A 137 -1.72 16.24 3.50
C VAL A 137 -1.89 16.39 5.01
N PHE A 138 -1.81 15.30 5.76
CA PHE A 138 -2.13 15.32 7.19
C PHE A 138 -0.98 15.84 8.06
N GLY A 139 0.27 15.78 7.59
CA GLY A 139 1.40 16.42 8.30
C GLY A 139 1.23 17.93 8.44
N PRO A 140 1.06 18.69 7.35
CA PRO A 140 0.76 20.13 7.41
C PRO A 140 -0.49 20.46 8.21
N ARG A 141 -1.61 19.72 8.03
CA ARG A 141 -2.84 19.94 8.77
C ARG A 141 -2.65 19.82 10.29
N ALA A 142 -1.86 18.84 10.74
CA ALA A 142 -1.57 18.71 12.16
C ALA A 142 -0.78 19.91 12.69
N VAL A 143 0.19 20.42 11.92
CA VAL A 143 0.94 21.63 12.30
C VAL A 143 0.04 22.87 12.34
N GLU A 144 -0.81 23.07 11.33
CA GLU A 144 -1.76 24.17 11.27
C GLU A 144 -2.72 24.14 12.47
N ALA A 145 -3.28 22.98 12.80
CA ALA A 145 -4.17 22.84 13.94
C ALA A 145 -3.48 23.13 15.28
N ILE A 146 -2.21 22.76 15.45
CA ILE A 146 -1.41 23.11 16.62
C ILE A 146 -1.20 24.63 16.69
N ASP A 147 -0.86 25.28 15.59
CA ASP A 147 -0.63 26.71 15.51
C ASP A 147 -1.89 27.53 15.78
N ASP A 148 -3.03 27.03 15.32
CA ASP A 148 -4.37 27.59 15.59
C ASP A 148 -4.84 27.34 17.04
N GLY A 149 -4.05 26.65 17.87
CA GLY A 149 -4.37 26.42 19.29
C GLY A 149 -5.45 25.37 19.52
N VAL A 150 -5.66 24.45 18.57
CA VAL A 150 -6.60 23.31 18.76
C VAL A 150 -6.11 22.46 19.94
N SER A 151 -6.96 22.21 20.91
CA SER A 151 -6.58 21.56 22.17
C SER A 151 -6.91 20.07 22.24
N GLY A 152 -7.60 19.53 21.24
CA GLY A 152 -7.99 18.11 21.23
C GLY A 152 -8.79 17.73 19.98
N PRO A 153 -9.11 16.45 19.83
CA PRO A 153 -9.71 15.93 18.62
C PRO A 153 -11.18 16.32 18.47
N VAL A 154 -11.61 16.43 17.22
CA VAL A 154 -13.00 16.54 16.83
C VAL A 154 -13.53 15.23 16.24
N ALA A 155 -14.85 15.07 16.16
CA ALA A 155 -15.47 13.87 15.60
C ALA A 155 -15.35 13.84 14.06
N SER A 156 -14.12 13.74 13.56
CA SER A 156 -13.80 13.61 12.13
C SER A 156 -12.90 12.38 11.88
N GLY A 157 -12.76 11.95 10.63
CA GLY A 157 -11.97 10.78 10.29
C GLY A 157 -12.34 9.53 11.11
N ALA A 158 -11.34 8.76 11.52
CA ALA A 158 -11.55 7.57 12.35
C ALA A 158 -11.92 7.91 13.80
N MET A 159 -11.61 9.11 14.29
CA MET A 159 -11.97 9.57 15.65
C MET A 159 -13.48 9.61 15.89
N ARG A 160 -14.31 9.66 14.84
CA ARG A 160 -15.77 9.54 14.93
C ARG A 160 -16.22 8.28 15.67
N ALA A 161 -15.48 7.19 15.51
CA ALA A 161 -15.82 5.92 16.15
C ALA A 161 -15.66 5.96 17.69
N VAL A 162 -14.83 6.87 18.20
CA VAL A 162 -14.53 7.02 19.63
C VAL A 162 -15.36 8.15 20.25
N LEU A 163 -15.45 9.28 19.57
CA LEU A 163 -16.14 10.47 20.13
C LEU A 163 -17.65 10.45 19.96
N GLY A 164 -18.17 9.45 19.21
CA GLY A 164 -19.61 9.28 19.04
C GLY A 164 -20.23 10.48 18.33
N ALA A 165 -20.03 10.62 17.04
CA ALA A 165 -20.72 11.65 16.28
C ALA A 165 -22.15 11.22 15.98
N ASP A 166 -23.13 12.03 16.35
CA ASP A 166 -24.37 12.17 15.58
C ASP A 166 -24.00 12.67 14.18
N VAL A 167 -23.60 11.76 13.32
CA VAL A 167 -23.27 12.13 11.95
C VAL A 167 -24.51 11.97 11.11
N ASP A 168 -25.08 13.08 10.68
CA ASP A 168 -25.83 13.10 9.43
C ASP A 168 -24.97 12.40 8.36
N ARG A 169 -25.31 11.17 8.05
CA ARG A 169 -24.62 10.41 7.01
C ARG A 169 -24.77 11.19 5.72
N PRO A 170 -23.69 11.66 5.08
CA PRO A 170 -23.83 12.25 3.77
C PRO A 170 -24.48 11.19 2.88
N THR A 171 -25.55 11.58 2.23
CA THR A 171 -26.25 10.73 1.25
C THR A 171 -25.22 10.30 0.21
N PRO A 172 -25.10 9.00 -0.12
CA PRO A 172 -24.21 8.57 -1.19
C PRO A 172 -24.54 9.35 -2.45
N VAL A 173 -23.56 10.00 -3.03
CA VAL A 173 -23.69 10.59 -4.36
C VAL A 173 -23.84 9.43 -5.34
N PRO A 174 -24.87 9.43 -6.21
CA PRO A 174 -25.13 8.35 -7.16
C PRO A 174 -24.02 8.16 -8.19
#